data_2576fe01d21992b51fe1f413aeaca1e7
#
_entry.id   2576fe01d21992b51fe1f413aeaca1e7
#
_cell.length_a   1.000
_cell.length_b   1.000
_cell.length_c   1.000
_cell.angle_alpha   90.00
_cell.angle_beta   90.00
_cell.angle_gamma   90.00
#
_symmetry.space_group_name_H-M   'P 1'
#
loop_
_entity.id
_entity.type
_entity.pdbx_description
1 polymer ?
#
loop_
_entity_poly.entity_id
_entity_poly.type
_entity_poly.pdbx_seq_one_letter_code
_entity_poly.pdbx_strand_id
1 'polypeptide(L)'
;MKDAVEKALALQKKLHVIPEASGCETETKKTLIAFLKAESDLEIIDCGKWFYAAHREAGAMNSIALRADMDAVMGPDGKPFHGCGHDGHSSVMAALAASLRGETLGKNLFFLFQHAEETGAGGSECCALFGREQIDAIYGFHNCPGFPAGSVLLRTRPIT
;
A
#
# COMPACT_ATOMS: atom_id res chain seq x y z
N MET A 1 -8.08 -16.95 -2.55
CA MET A 1 -6.70 -16.69 -3.04
C MET A 1 -6.66 -16.39 -4.55
N LYS A 2 -7.19 -17.22 -5.45
CA LYS A 2 -7.20 -16.95 -6.92
C LYS A 2 -7.90 -15.63 -7.27
N ASP A 3 -9.08 -15.38 -6.71
CA ASP A 3 -9.82 -14.11 -6.89
C ASP A 3 -9.03 -12.86 -6.46
N ALA A 4 -8.32 -12.92 -5.32
CA ALA A 4 -7.49 -11.80 -4.86
C ALA A 4 -6.33 -11.50 -5.83
N VAL A 5 -5.72 -12.53 -6.42
CA VAL A 5 -4.66 -12.34 -7.44
C VAL A 5 -5.23 -11.71 -8.71
N GLU A 6 -6.39 -12.16 -9.16
CA GLU A 6 -7.05 -11.58 -10.34
C GLU A 6 -7.42 -10.11 -10.11
N LYS A 7 -7.94 -9.78 -8.93
CA LYS A 7 -8.22 -8.39 -8.52
C LYS A 7 -6.95 -7.54 -8.45
N ALA A 8 -5.87 -8.05 -7.88
CA ALA A 8 -4.58 -7.35 -7.83
C ALA A 8 -4.06 -7.04 -9.23
N LEU A 9 -4.07 -8.03 -10.14
CA LEU A 9 -3.62 -7.84 -11.52
C LEU A 9 -4.50 -6.85 -12.30
N ALA A 10 -5.82 -6.88 -12.09
CA ALA A 10 -6.73 -5.95 -12.74
C ALA A 10 -6.54 -4.52 -12.24
N LEU A 11 -6.30 -4.34 -10.93
CA LEU A 11 -6.02 -3.05 -10.32
C LEU A 11 -4.65 -2.52 -10.77
N GLN A 12 -3.62 -3.36 -10.76
CA GLN A 12 -2.28 -3.00 -11.21
C GLN A 12 -2.29 -2.48 -12.66
N LYS A 13 -3.00 -3.12 -13.57
CA LYS A 13 -3.15 -2.63 -14.95
C LYS A 13 -3.78 -1.24 -15.05
N LYS A 14 -4.71 -0.90 -14.15
CA LYS A 14 -5.31 0.44 -14.08
C LYS A 14 -4.32 1.48 -13.57
N LEU A 15 -3.57 1.14 -12.52
CA LEU A 15 -2.57 2.05 -11.95
C LEU A 15 -1.38 2.25 -12.88
N HIS A 16 -0.95 1.20 -13.57
CA HIS A 16 0.22 1.22 -14.45
C HIS A 16 0.15 2.26 -15.58
N VAL A 17 -1.06 2.60 -16.02
CA VAL A 17 -1.28 3.58 -17.09
C VAL A 17 -1.47 5.01 -16.60
N ILE A 18 -1.42 5.23 -15.28
CA ILE A 18 -1.55 6.55 -14.65
C ILE A 18 -0.37 6.82 -13.69
N PRO A 19 0.90 6.70 -14.16
CA PRO A 19 2.03 6.96 -13.29
C PRO A 19 2.05 8.41 -12.85
N GLU A 20 2.16 8.66 -11.55
CA GLU A 20 2.20 10.00 -10.95
C GLU A 20 3.46 10.16 -10.11
N ALA A 21 4.16 11.29 -10.29
CA ALA A 21 5.38 11.60 -9.55
C ALA A 21 5.10 11.78 -8.06
N SER A 22 6.15 11.62 -7.25
CA SER A 22 6.13 11.83 -5.79
C SER A 22 5.42 13.13 -5.39
N GLY A 23 4.42 13.02 -4.55
CA GLY A 23 3.60 14.13 -4.05
C GLY A 23 2.47 14.57 -4.97
N CYS A 24 2.31 13.91 -6.12
CA CYS A 24 1.26 14.19 -7.12
C CYS A 24 0.25 13.04 -7.30
N GLU A 25 0.26 12.02 -6.44
CA GLU A 25 -0.46 10.74 -6.57
C GLU A 25 -1.98 10.88 -6.37
N THR A 26 -2.60 11.78 -7.12
CA THR A 26 -4.03 12.12 -6.96
C THR A 26 -4.96 11.05 -7.55
N GLU A 27 -4.73 10.64 -8.79
CA GLU A 27 -5.56 9.65 -9.47
C GLU A 27 -5.23 8.23 -8.99
N THR A 28 -3.97 7.95 -8.66
CA THR A 28 -3.54 6.70 -8.01
C THR A 28 -4.28 6.51 -6.69
N LYS A 29 -4.23 7.48 -5.79
CA LYS A 29 -4.94 7.46 -4.51
C LYS A 29 -6.44 7.28 -4.70
N LYS A 30 -7.05 8.05 -5.58
CA LYS A 30 -8.49 7.99 -5.88
C LYS A 30 -8.90 6.61 -6.40
N THR A 31 -8.09 6.01 -7.28
CA THR A 31 -8.32 4.67 -7.84
C THR A 31 -8.27 3.60 -6.76
N LEU A 32 -7.26 3.66 -5.87
CA LEU A 32 -7.11 2.74 -4.74
C LEU A 32 -8.27 2.85 -3.74
N ILE A 33 -8.66 4.07 -3.38
CA ILE A 33 -9.80 4.31 -2.48
C ILE A 33 -11.10 3.80 -3.11
N ALA A 34 -11.33 4.04 -4.40
CA ALA A 34 -12.52 3.56 -5.09
C ALA A 34 -12.58 2.02 -5.11
N PHE A 35 -11.45 1.36 -5.37
CA PHE A 35 -11.33 -0.10 -5.31
C PHE A 35 -11.67 -0.64 -3.91
N LEU A 36 -11.05 -0.09 -2.86
CA LEU A 36 -11.28 -0.53 -1.49
C LEU A 36 -12.73 -0.33 -1.03
N LYS A 37 -13.36 0.79 -1.40
CA LYS A 37 -14.78 1.03 -1.11
C LYS A 37 -15.73 0.03 -1.79
N ALA A 38 -15.37 -0.44 -2.98
CA ALA A 38 -16.17 -1.42 -3.71
C ALA A 38 -15.97 -2.85 -3.22
N GLU A 39 -14.72 -3.21 -2.89
CA GLU A 39 -14.31 -4.59 -2.70
C GLU A 39 -14.12 -4.99 -1.22
N SER A 40 -14.05 -4.02 -0.29
CA SER A 40 -13.85 -4.27 1.14
C SER A 40 -14.96 -3.66 2.00
N ASP A 41 -14.96 -3.99 3.28
CA ASP A 41 -15.78 -3.39 4.33
C ASP A 41 -14.95 -2.53 5.29
N LEU A 42 -13.72 -2.19 4.90
CA LEU A 42 -12.79 -1.44 5.70
C LEU A 42 -13.17 0.04 5.81
N GLU A 43 -12.89 0.61 6.96
CA GLU A 43 -12.97 2.06 7.15
C GLU A 43 -11.81 2.74 6.42
N ILE A 44 -12.11 3.71 5.55
CA ILE A 44 -11.08 4.46 4.80
C ILE A 44 -10.87 5.81 5.48
N ILE A 45 -9.64 6.06 5.92
CA ILE A 45 -9.23 7.30 6.56
C ILE A 45 -8.32 8.09 5.62
N ASP A 46 -8.86 9.16 5.04
CA ASP A 46 -8.13 10.06 4.16
C ASP A 46 -7.33 11.07 4.97
N CYS A 47 -6.01 11.12 4.74
CA CYS A 47 -5.06 11.99 5.43
C CYS A 47 -4.45 13.06 4.49
N GLY A 48 -5.13 13.43 3.42
CA GLY A 48 -4.66 14.38 2.43
C GLY A 48 -3.88 13.72 1.31
N LYS A 49 -2.55 13.75 1.33
CA LYS A 49 -1.71 13.12 0.31
C LYS A 49 -1.67 11.59 0.42
N TRP A 50 -1.80 11.06 1.62
CA TRP A 50 -1.79 9.65 1.95
C TRP A 50 -3.13 9.21 2.56
N PHE A 51 -3.35 7.93 2.70
CA PHE A 51 -4.52 7.38 3.37
C PHE A 51 -4.21 6.01 3.96
N TYR A 52 -5.10 5.54 4.82
CA TYR A 52 -5.07 4.15 5.25
C TYR A 52 -6.47 3.55 5.33
N ALA A 53 -6.53 2.22 5.22
CA ALA A 53 -7.74 1.45 5.43
C ALA A 53 -7.60 0.67 6.73
N ALA A 54 -8.65 0.65 7.55
CA ALA A 54 -8.63 0.03 8.86
C ALA A 54 -9.64 -1.10 8.98
N HIS A 55 -9.14 -2.27 9.39
CA HIS A 55 -9.92 -3.39 9.91
C HIS A 55 -9.80 -3.37 11.43
N ARG A 56 -10.91 -3.12 12.11
CA ARG A 56 -10.96 -3.05 13.58
C ARG A 56 -11.85 -4.13 14.14
N GLU A 57 -11.36 -4.84 15.13
CA GLU A 57 -12.12 -5.87 15.82
C GLU A 57 -12.30 -5.54 17.30
N ALA A 58 -13.50 -5.69 17.80
CA ALA A 58 -13.77 -5.52 19.22
C ALA A 58 -13.00 -6.54 20.07
N GLY A 59 -12.22 -6.05 21.03
CA GLY A 59 -11.38 -6.90 21.89
C GLY A 59 -10.07 -7.35 21.27
N ALA A 60 -9.69 -6.84 20.10
CA ALA A 60 -8.37 -7.10 19.53
C ALA A 60 -7.26 -6.59 20.48
N MET A 61 -6.31 -7.46 20.80
CA MET A 61 -5.18 -7.14 21.68
C MET A 61 -3.93 -6.69 20.93
N ASN A 62 -3.86 -6.94 19.63
CA ASN A 62 -2.72 -6.65 18.79
C ASN A 62 -3.15 -5.88 17.54
N SER A 63 -2.27 -5.00 17.07
CA SER A 63 -2.49 -4.18 15.90
C SER A 63 -1.27 -4.22 14.99
N ILE A 64 -1.49 -4.52 13.72
CA ILE A 64 -0.43 -4.60 12.72
C ILE A 64 -0.74 -3.62 11.59
N ALA A 65 0.27 -2.88 11.13
CA ALA A 65 0.18 -2.12 9.92
C ALA A 65 0.93 -2.82 8.77
N LEU A 66 0.38 -2.73 7.58
CA LEU A 66 1.03 -3.09 6.32
C LEU A 66 1.19 -1.82 5.50
N ARG A 67 2.35 -1.63 4.86
CA ARG A 67 2.67 -0.42 4.11
C ARG A 67 2.96 -0.74 2.65
N ALA A 68 2.38 0.03 1.75
CA ALA A 68 2.77 0.12 0.35
C ALA A 68 2.88 1.59 -0.09
N ASP A 69 3.68 1.81 -1.10
CA ASP A 69 3.90 3.10 -1.75
C ASP A 69 3.01 3.27 -2.98
N MET A 70 2.82 4.53 -3.44
CA MET A 70 1.89 4.85 -4.52
C MET A 70 2.53 5.60 -5.69
N ASP A 71 3.67 6.26 -5.46
CA ASP A 71 4.30 7.14 -6.44
C ASP A 71 5.05 6.38 -7.55
N ALA A 72 5.40 7.10 -8.59
CA ALA A 72 6.20 6.62 -9.71
C ALA A 72 7.54 7.36 -9.78
N VAL A 73 8.56 6.68 -10.27
CA VAL A 73 9.89 7.28 -10.51
C VAL A 73 9.87 8.18 -11.76
N MET A 74 10.74 9.17 -11.78
CA MET A 74 10.92 10.03 -12.95
C MET A 74 11.88 9.41 -13.94
N GLY A 75 11.43 9.26 -15.18
CA GLY A 75 12.24 8.78 -16.27
C GLY A 75 13.24 9.83 -16.79
N PRO A 76 14.22 9.41 -17.60
CA PRO A 76 15.20 10.32 -18.20
C PRO A 76 14.57 11.32 -19.19
N ASP A 77 13.37 11.04 -19.67
CA ASP A 77 12.57 11.92 -20.53
C ASP A 77 11.74 12.95 -19.74
N GLY A 78 11.89 12.98 -18.41
CA GLY A 78 11.16 13.87 -17.52
C GLY A 78 9.71 13.44 -17.26
N LYS A 79 9.32 12.23 -17.63
CA LYS A 79 7.98 11.71 -17.38
C LYS A 79 7.99 10.65 -16.28
N PRO A 80 6.93 10.58 -15.45
CA PRO A 80 6.81 9.51 -14.48
C PRO A 80 6.54 8.18 -15.16
N PHE A 81 7.08 7.09 -14.59
CA PHE A 81 6.79 5.72 -15.02
C PHE A 81 6.94 4.75 -13.84
N HIS A 82 6.22 3.63 -13.86
CA HIS A 82 6.26 2.64 -12.79
C HIS A 82 7.49 1.70 -12.90
N GLY A 83 8.70 2.29 -12.84
CA GLY A 83 9.96 1.56 -12.89
C GLY A 83 10.32 0.84 -11.60
N CYS A 84 9.84 1.34 -10.45
CA CYS A 84 10.06 0.74 -9.13
C CYS A 84 9.02 -0.32 -8.75
N GLY A 85 7.82 -0.30 -9.38
CA GLY A 85 6.77 -1.30 -9.16
C GLY A 85 5.79 -0.96 -8.05
N HIS A 86 5.68 0.30 -7.64
CA HIS A 86 4.77 0.74 -6.59
C HIS A 86 3.28 0.52 -6.96
N ASP A 87 2.93 0.56 -8.23
CA ASP A 87 1.62 0.15 -8.74
C ASP A 87 1.29 -1.31 -8.40
N GLY A 88 2.29 -2.20 -8.44
CA GLY A 88 2.20 -3.59 -8.02
C GLY A 88 2.06 -3.72 -6.50
N HIS A 89 2.90 -2.99 -5.73
CA HIS A 89 2.86 -3.03 -4.26
C HIS A 89 1.50 -2.61 -3.72
N SER A 90 0.99 -1.47 -4.15
CA SER A 90 -0.30 -0.93 -3.72
C SER A 90 -1.48 -1.79 -4.20
N SER A 91 -1.39 -2.38 -5.40
CA SER A 91 -2.43 -3.28 -5.91
C SER A 91 -2.52 -4.59 -5.12
N VAL A 92 -1.38 -5.20 -4.80
CA VAL A 92 -1.33 -6.44 -4.00
C VAL A 92 -1.86 -6.16 -2.60
N MET A 93 -1.48 -5.05 -1.98
CA MET A 93 -1.96 -4.68 -0.66
C MET A 93 -3.47 -4.39 -0.65
N ALA A 94 -3.99 -3.67 -1.64
CA ALA A 94 -5.41 -3.39 -1.75
C ALA A 94 -6.23 -4.68 -1.97
N ALA A 95 -5.74 -5.60 -2.79
CA ALA A 95 -6.40 -6.89 -3.00
C ALA A 95 -6.35 -7.80 -1.76
N LEU A 96 -5.25 -7.77 -1.00
CA LEU A 96 -5.17 -8.43 0.30
C LEU A 96 -6.21 -7.85 1.26
N ALA A 97 -6.29 -6.53 1.38
CA ALA A 97 -7.28 -5.85 2.21
C ALA A 97 -8.71 -6.24 1.83
N ALA A 98 -9.02 -6.28 0.54
CA ALA A 98 -10.32 -6.72 0.03
C ALA A 98 -10.63 -8.19 0.34
N SER A 99 -9.62 -9.05 0.38
CA SER A 99 -9.81 -10.49 0.68
C SER A 99 -10.18 -10.77 2.14
N LEU A 100 -10.07 -9.78 3.01
CA LEU A 100 -10.42 -9.89 4.44
C LEU A 100 -11.88 -9.51 4.72
N ARG A 101 -12.66 -9.19 3.72
CA ARG A 101 -14.07 -8.84 3.87
C ARG A 101 -14.84 -9.93 4.63
N GLY A 102 -15.41 -9.55 5.78
CA GLY A 102 -16.17 -10.46 6.65
C GLY A 102 -15.31 -11.44 7.47
N GLU A 103 -13.99 -11.36 7.40
CA GLU A 103 -13.10 -12.21 8.18
C GLU A 103 -12.90 -11.68 9.60
N THR A 104 -12.69 -12.60 10.54
CA THR A 104 -12.31 -12.29 11.93
C THR A 104 -10.91 -12.82 12.19
N LEU A 105 -9.99 -11.92 12.55
CA LEU A 105 -8.55 -12.19 12.65
C LEU A 105 -8.03 -12.16 14.09
N GLY A 106 -8.84 -11.69 15.04
CA GLY A 106 -8.46 -11.47 16.44
C GLY A 106 -7.44 -10.32 16.62
N LYS A 107 -7.31 -9.45 15.63
CA LYS A 107 -6.38 -8.31 15.64
C LYS A 107 -6.86 -7.17 14.74
N ASN A 108 -6.40 -5.96 15.02
CA ASN A 108 -6.58 -4.84 14.12
C ASN A 108 -5.52 -4.88 13.01
N LEU A 109 -5.94 -4.56 11.79
CA LEU A 109 -5.04 -4.37 10.66
C LEU A 109 -5.23 -2.97 10.06
N PHE A 110 -4.10 -2.32 9.75
CA PHE A 110 -4.05 -1.02 9.11
C PHE A 110 -3.26 -1.13 7.80
N PHE A 111 -3.87 -0.77 6.69
CA PHE A 111 -3.27 -0.80 5.37
C PHE A 111 -2.89 0.63 4.99
N LEU A 112 -1.61 0.99 5.16
CA LEU A 112 -1.07 2.31 4.89
C LEU A 112 -0.64 2.45 3.43
N PHE A 113 -1.23 3.38 2.72
CA PHE A 113 -0.85 3.76 1.35
C PHE A 113 -0.07 5.08 1.41
N GLN A 114 1.25 4.96 1.27
CA GLN A 114 2.20 6.06 1.40
C GLN A 114 2.40 6.76 0.07
N HIS A 115 2.41 8.08 0.08
CA HIS A 115 2.84 8.94 -1.03
C HIS A 115 4.34 9.23 -0.96
N ALA A 116 4.91 9.81 -2.03
CA ALA A 116 6.24 10.44 -2.08
C ALA A 116 7.37 9.59 -1.45
N GLU A 117 7.42 8.30 -1.81
CA GLU A 117 8.46 7.39 -1.33
C GLU A 117 9.81 7.75 -1.93
N GLU A 118 9.87 7.99 -3.24
CA GLU A 118 11.09 8.23 -4.02
C GLU A 118 11.82 9.54 -3.63
N THR A 119 11.12 10.45 -2.95
CA THR A 119 11.72 11.68 -2.39
C THR A 119 12.00 11.57 -0.89
N GLY A 120 11.58 10.48 -0.23
CA GLY A 120 11.69 10.26 1.20
C GLY A 120 10.74 11.11 2.06
N ALA A 121 9.98 12.03 1.47
CA ALA A 121 9.10 12.93 2.23
C ALA A 121 7.88 12.21 2.82
N GLY A 122 7.31 11.27 2.08
CA GLY A 122 6.07 10.59 2.46
C GLY A 122 6.18 9.77 3.74
N GLY A 123 7.33 9.14 3.98
CA GLY A 123 7.55 8.32 5.18
C GLY A 123 7.38 9.13 6.47
N SER A 124 7.97 10.32 6.54
CA SER A 124 7.86 11.19 7.71
C SER A 124 6.43 11.70 7.94
N GLU A 125 5.71 12.07 6.87
CA GLU A 125 4.31 12.49 6.97
C GLU A 125 3.41 11.33 7.44
N CYS A 126 3.64 10.13 6.94
CA CYS A 126 2.88 8.92 7.31
C CYS A 126 3.14 8.44 8.75
N CYS A 127 4.22 8.88 9.40
CA CYS A 127 4.43 8.62 10.84
C CYS A 127 3.30 9.17 11.72
N ALA A 128 2.49 10.09 11.21
CA ALA A 128 1.27 10.54 11.89
C ALA A 128 0.27 9.41 12.16
N LEU A 129 0.37 8.28 11.45
CA LEU A 129 -0.43 7.07 11.73
C LEU A 129 -0.23 6.57 13.16
N PHE A 130 1.02 6.56 13.66
CA PHE A 130 1.36 6.09 15.02
C PHE A 130 0.82 7.01 16.15
N GLY A 131 0.48 8.25 15.82
CA GLY A 131 -0.22 9.16 16.73
C GLY A 131 -1.74 9.00 16.74
N ARG A 132 -2.28 8.33 15.72
CA ARG A 132 -3.72 8.11 15.54
C ARG A 132 -4.16 6.72 15.98
N GLU A 133 -3.32 5.74 15.73
CA GLU A 133 -3.59 4.32 15.95
C GLU A 133 -2.51 3.71 16.83
N GLN A 134 -2.93 2.81 17.73
CA GLN A 134 -1.97 1.99 18.45
C GLN A 134 -1.51 0.86 17.53
N ILE A 135 -0.22 0.82 17.19
CA ILE A 135 0.36 -0.16 16.27
C ILE A 135 1.55 -0.84 16.94
N ASP A 136 1.49 -2.16 17.04
CA ASP A 136 2.55 -2.97 17.65
C ASP A 136 3.68 -3.28 16.68
N ALA A 137 3.36 -3.42 15.38
CA ALA A 137 4.33 -3.69 14.33
C ALA A 137 3.85 -3.13 12.98
N ILE A 138 4.80 -2.70 12.15
CA ILE A 138 4.55 -2.33 10.75
C ILE A 138 5.46 -3.13 9.83
N TYR A 139 4.88 -3.63 8.73
CA TYR A 139 5.59 -4.35 7.70
C TYR A 139 5.38 -3.68 6.34
N GLY A 140 6.47 -3.53 5.60
CA GLY A 140 6.47 -3.17 4.19
C GLY A 140 7.07 -4.31 3.36
N PHE A 141 6.63 -4.46 2.14
CA PHE A 141 7.28 -5.33 1.18
C PHE A 141 7.65 -4.52 -0.06
N HIS A 142 8.74 -4.89 -0.69
CA HIS A 142 9.22 -4.28 -1.91
C HIS A 142 9.70 -5.37 -2.86
N ASN A 143 9.41 -5.25 -4.14
CA ASN A 143 9.97 -6.14 -5.16
C ASN A 143 11.49 -5.93 -5.23
N CYS A 144 12.21 -7.00 -5.49
CA CYS A 144 13.67 -6.95 -5.65
C CYS A 144 14.03 -7.65 -6.97
N PRO A 145 14.41 -6.91 -8.02
CA PRO A 145 14.78 -7.51 -9.29
C PRO A 145 16.07 -8.34 -9.16
N GLY A 146 16.22 -9.33 -10.03
CA GLY A 146 17.43 -10.19 -10.07
C GLY A 146 17.35 -11.44 -9.19
N PHE A 147 16.22 -11.67 -8.49
CA PHE A 147 15.99 -12.91 -7.73
C PHE A 147 14.89 -13.76 -8.38
N PRO A 148 14.93 -15.10 -8.21
CA PRO A 148 13.85 -15.96 -8.69
C PRO A 148 12.50 -15.59 -8.12
N ALA A 149 11.42 -15.70 -8.90
CA ALA A 149 10.07 -15.47 -8.43
C ALA A 149 9.74 -16.35 -7.22
N GLY A 150 9.10 -15.76 -6.19
CA GLY A 150 8.80 -16.42 -4.93
C GLY A 150 9.92 -16.36 -3.89
N SER A 151 11.10 -15.79 -4.21
CA SER A 151 12.13 -15.53 -3.22
C SER A 151 11.67 -14.45 -2.25
N VAL A 152 11.95 -14.65 -0.96
CA VAL A 152 11.73 -13.65 0.10
C VAL A 152 13.08 -13.29 0.71
N LEU A 153 13.43 -12.01 0.63
CA LEU A 153 14.65 -11.48 1.24
C LEU A 153 14.30 -10.82 2.56
N LEU A 154 14.84 -11.34 3.65
CA LEU A 154 14.73 -10.71 4.96
C LEU A 154 16.04 -9.99 5.27
N ARG A 155 15.96 -8.69 5.54
CA ARG A 155 17.11 -7.88 5.96
C ARG A 155 16.87 -7.32 7.36
N THR A 156 17.93 -7.36 8.17
CA THR A 156 17.98 -6.74 9.48
C THR A 156 18.60 -5.33 9.46
N ARG A 157 18.96 -4.83 8.28
CA ARG A 157 19.56 -3.50 8.08
C ARG A 157 18.84 -2.76 6.95
N PRO A 158 18.77 -1.42 7.02
CA PRO A 158 18.22 -0.63 5.90
C PRO A 158 18.94 -0.94 4.58
N ILE A 159 18.21 -0.85 3.49
CA ILE A 159 18.78 -0.81 2.14
C ILE A 159 19.26 0.63 1.96
N THR A 160 20.56 0.83 1.94
CA THR A 160 21.20 2.11 1.59
C THR A 160 21.68 2.07 0.16
#